data_d6f7d9688be45ba651a700e7824682b6
#
_entry.id   d6f7d9688be45ba651a700e7824682b6
#
_cell.length_a   1.000
_cell.length_b   1.000
_cell.length_c   1.000
_cell.angle_alpha   90.00
_cell.angle_beta   90.00
_cell.angle_gamma   90.00
#
_symmetry.space_group_name_H-M   'P 1'
#
loop_
_entity.id
_entity.type
_entity.pdbx_description
1 polymer ?
#
loop_
_entity_poly.entity_id
_entity_poly.type
_entity_poly.pdbx_seq_one_letter_code
_entity_poly.pdbx_strand_id
1 'polypeptide(L)' 'MSEILLCVPDMSCDHCVRAISSEVAVVPGVQTVDVRLDGKTVRVTGTASEDAVRAAVAEAGYEAA' A
#
# COMPACT_ATOMS: atom_id res chain seq x y z
N MET A 1 -14.75 6.73 -7.28
CA MET A 1 -13.31 6.69 -6.99
C MET A 1 -13.06 7.17 -5.58
N SER A 2 -12.26 6.45 -4.86
CA SER A 2 -11.89 6.84 -3.51
C SER A 2 -10.39 6.74 -3.34
N GLU A 3 -9.87 7.47 -2.37
CA GLU A 3 -8.46 7.49 -2.06
C GLU A 3 -8.27 6.89 -0.68
N ILE A 4 -7.30 5.99 -0.57
CA ILE A 4 -6.95 5.35 0.69
C ILE A 4 -5.52 5.75 1.02
N LEU A 5 -5.30 6.21 2.25
CA LEU A 5 -3.97 6.58 2.73
C LEU A 5 -3.67 5.76 3.97
N LEU A 6 -2.62 4.96 3.89
CA LEU A 6 -2.18 4.12 5.01
C LEU A 6 -0.79 4.51 5.44
N CYS A 7 -0.50 4.37 6.72
CA CYS A 7 0.84 4.54 7.27
C CYS A 7 1.46 3.16 7.48
N VAL A 8 2.70 2.99 7.04
CA VAL A 8 3.44 1.73 7.20
C VAL A 8 4.76 2.06 7.88
N PRO A 9 4.77 2.14 9.22
CA PRO A 9 5.98 2.58 9.93
C PRO A 9 7.18 1.64 9.78
N ASP A 10 6.93 0.38 9.45
CA ASP A 10 8.02 -0.59 9.23
C ASP A 10 8.72 -0.43 7.90
N MET A 11 8.20 0.39 7.01
CA MET A 11 8.80 0.63 5.71
C MET A 11 10.06 1.47 5.88
N SER A 12 11.21 0.91 5.53
CA SER A 12 12.49 1.55 5.83
C SER A 12 13.46 1.59 4.66
N CYS A 13 13.13 1.00 3.51
CA CYS A 13 14.05 1.00 2.37
C CYS A 13 13.28 0.84 1.06
N ASP A 14 13.98 1.06 -0.05
CA ASP A 14 13.37 0.93 -1.39
C ASP A 14 12.83 -0.46 -1.67
N HIS A 15 13.46 -1.47 -1.11
CA HIS A 15 12.98 -2.83 -1.27
C HIS A 15 11.59 -2.99 -0.68
N CYS A 16 11.35 -2.39 0.46
CA CYS A 16 10.04 -2.39 1.11
C CYS A 16 9.01 -1.70 0.23
N VAL A 17 9.38 -0.56 -0.35
CA VAL A 17 8.50 0.18 -1.25
C VAL A 17 8.06 -0.69 -2.42
N ARG A 18 9.01 -1.42 -3.03
CA ARG A 18 8.71 -2.29 -4.16
C ARG A 18 7.82 -3.45 -3.77
N ALA A 19 8.08 -4.06 -2.62
CA ALA A 19 7.29 -5.19 -2.14
C ALA A 19 5.83 -4.77 -1.92
N ILE A 20 5.62 -3.67 -1.22
CA ILE A 20 4.28 -3.15 -0.94
C ILE A 20 3.58 -2.76 -2.25
N SER A 21 4.28 -2.04 -3.11
CA SER A 21 3.73 -1.57 -4.38
C SER A 21 3.28 -2.74 -5.26
N SER A 22 4.10 -3.79 -5.35
CA SER A 22 3.77 -4.99 -6.12
C SER A 22 2.52 -5.68 -5.58
N GLU A 23 2.44 -5.86 -4.28
CA GLU A 23 1.31 -6.56 -3.67
C GLU A 23 0.01 -5.75 -3.79
N VAL A 24 0.10 -4.44 -3.57
CA VAL A 24 -1.08 -3.59 -3.66
C VAL A 24 -1.57 -3.43 -5.10
N ALA A 25 -0.65 -3.39 -6.05
CA ALA A 25 -1.00 -3.20 -7.45
C ALA A 25 -1.85 -4.35 -8.02
N VAL A 26 -1.76 -5.54 -7.45
CA VAL A 26 -2.55 -6.69 -7.92
C VAL A 26 -3.91 -6.81 -7.26
N VAL A 27 -4.23 -5.93 -6.32
CA VAL A 27 -5.53 -5.95 -5.65
C VAL A 27 -6.61 -5.51 -6.63
N PRO A 28 -7.69 -6.28 -6.78
CA PRO A 28 -8.78 -5.88 -7.69
C PRO A 28 -9.38 -4.54 -7.29
N GLY A 29 -9.55 -3.67 -8.26
CA GLY A 29 -10.11 -2.34 -8.03
C GLY A 29 -9.08 -1.25 -7.80
N VAL A 30 -7.81 -1.60 -7.61
CA VAL A 30 -6.74 -0.60 -7.46
C VAL A 30 -6.43 0.00 -8.83
N GLN A 31 -6.50 1.31 -8.90
CA GLN A 31 -6.19 2.05 -10.13
C GLN A 31 -4.77 2.60 -10.11
N THR A 32 -4.38 3.26 -9.03
CA THR A 32 -3.02 3.77 -8.87
C THR A 32 -2.51 3.49 -7.47
N VAL A 33 -1.18 3.34 -7.35
CA VAL A 33 -0.50 3.12 -6.08
C VAL A 33 0.67 4.11 -6.01
N ASP A 34 0.75 4.86 -4.93
CA ASP A 34 1.86 5.75 -4.67
C ASP A 34 2.40 5.45 -3.29
N VAL A 35 3.63 4.94 -3.23
CA VAL A 35 4.30 4.59 -1.98
C VAL A 35 5.42 5.58 -1.72
N ARG A 36 5.39 6.19 -0.55
CA ARG A 36 6.36 7.20 -0.15
C ARG A 36 7.20 6.70 1.01
N LEU A 37 8.50 6.56 0.77
CA LEU A 37 9.42 6.09 1.80
C LEU A 37 9.67 7.14 2.87
N ASP A 38 9.83 8.39 2.47
CA ASP A 38 10.12 9.48 3.40
C ASP A 38 8.96 9.73 4.38
N GLY A 39 7.73 9.58 3.91
CA GLY A 39 6.54 9.73 4.77
C GLY A 39 6.03 8.42 5.32
N LYS A 40 6.59 7.30 4.86
CA LYS A 40 6.15 5.95 5.24
C LYS A 40 4.66 5.75 5.00
N THR A 41 4.18 6.23 3.85
CA THR A 41 2.77 6.20 3.50
C THR A 41 2.53 5.46 2.20
N VAL A 42 1.35 4.88 2.10
CA VAL A 42 0.86 4.23 0.88
C VAL A 42 -0.45 4.89 0.50
N ARG A 43 -0.49 5.47 -0.68
CA ARG A 43 -1.70 6.10 -1.21
C ARG A 43 -2.22 5.27 -2.38
N VAL A 44 -3.47 4.89 -2.31
CA VAL A 44 -4.12 4.06 -3.31
C VAL A 44 -5.39 4.74 -3.79
N THR A 45 -5.60 4.78 -5.10
CA THR A 45 -6.86 5.26 -5.67
C THR A 45 -7.53 4.15 -6.44
N GLY A 46 -8.84 4.23 -6.54
CA GLY A 46 -9.64 3.24 -7.25
C GLY A 46 -10.87 2.85 -6.45
N THR A 47 -11.37 1.64 -6.72
CA THR A 47 -12.56 1.12 -6.07
C THR A 47 -12.27 0.04 -5.04
N ALA A 48 -10.99 -0.31 -4.83
CA ALA A 48 -10.61 -1.31 -3.84
C ALA A 48 -10.95 -0.84 -2.44
N SER A 49 -11.30 -1.78 -1.56
CA SER A 49 -11.59 -1.45 -0.17
C SER A 49 -10.30 -1.26 0.62
N GLU A 50 -10.40 -0.53 1.72
CA GLU A 50 -9.28 -0.34 2.61
C GLU A 50 -8.80 -1.68 3.17
N ASP A 51 -9.73 -2.56 3.52
CA ASP A 51 -9.39 -3.87 4.06
C ASP A 51 -8.58 -4.70 3.07
N ALA A 52 -8.92 -4.64 1.78
CA ALA A 52 -8.19 -5.35 0.75
C ALA A 52 -6.78 -4.81 0.61
N VAL A 53 -6.61 -3.49 0.68
CA VAL A 53 -5.30 -2.86 0.60
C VAL A 53 -4.46 -3.20 1.82
N ARG A 54 -5.06 -3.19 3.01
CA ARG A 54 -4.36 -3.57 4.24
C ARG A 54 -3.91 -5.03 4.18
N ALA A 55 -4.74 -5.90 3.64
CA ALA A 55 -4.39 -7.32 3.48
C ALA A 55 -3.19 -7.47 2.53
N ALA A 56 -3.15 -6.68 1.46
CA ALA A 56 -2.04 -6.71 0.52
C ALA A 56 -0.74 -6.25 1.18
N VAL A 57 -0.80 -5.21 2.02
CA VAL A 57 0.36 -4.75 2.78
C VAL A 57 0.86 -5.85 3.72
N ALA A 58 -0.06 -6.55 4.36
CA ALA A 58 0.29 -7.67 5.24
C ALA A 58 0.94 -8.82 4.47
N GLU A 59 0.45 -9.10 3.26
CA GLU A 59 1.05 -10.13 2.40
C GLU A 59 2.47 -9.77 2.00
N ALA A 60 2.77 -8.49 1.89
CA ALA A 60 4.13 -8.03 1.60
C ALA A 60 5.06 -8.16 2.81
N GLY A 61 4.52 -8.51 3.99
CA GLY A 61 5.31 -8.68 5.20
C GLY A 61 5.38 -7.43 6.08
N TYR A 62 4.50 -6.48 5.87
CA TYR A 62 4.48 -5.22 6.62
C TYR A 62 3.14 -5.01 7.28
N GLU A 63 3.09 -4.09 8.23
CA GLU A 63 1.88 -3.80 8.97
C GLU A 63 1.50 -2.35 8.80
N ALA A 64 0.26 -2.11 8.35
CA ALA A 64 -0.28 -0.76 8.23
C ALA A 64 -0.81 -0.31 9.58
N ALA A 65 -0.45 0.90 9.95
CA ALA A 65 -0.91 1.48 11.21
C ALA A 65 -2.35 1.99 11.11
#